data_272aba5bf91ed8b64e3be648f8388db0
#
_entry.id   272aba5bf91ed8b64e3be648f8388db0
#
_cell.length_a   1.000
_cell.length_b   1.000
_cell.length_c   1.000
_cell.angle_alpha   90.00
_cell.angle_beta   90.00
_cell.angle_gamma   90.00
#
_symmetry.space_group_name_H-M   'P 1'
#
loop_
_entity.id
_entity.type
_entity.pdbx_description
1 polymer ?
#
loop_
_entity_poly.entity_id
_entity_poly.type
_entity_poly.pdbx_seq_one_letter_code
_entity_poly.pdbx_strand_id
1 'polypeptide(L)'
;TYADVRDAVRAYYMLVTVNPIAGEYYNIGGSYTCEVGDTLNTLISYSTMKDKIEVVTDPERLRPIDADLQVPDCRKFKEHTGWEPQIPFEQTMHDLLNYWRKRISNGENFLTR
;
A
#
# COMPACT_ATOMS: atom_id res chain seq x y z
N THR A 1 -3.88 1.99 -7.26
CA THR A 1 -3.98 2.71 -5.98
C THR A 1 -3.27 1.99 -4.87
N TYR A 2 -2.82 2.75 -3.85
CA TYR A 2 -2.22 2.22 -2.63
C TYR A 2 -3.17 2.44 -1.44
N ALA A 3 -3.34 1.41 -0.63
CA ALA A 3 -4.07 1.47 0.63
C ALA A 3 -3.15 1.04 1.77
N ASP A 4 -3.20 1.75 2.89
CA ASP A 4 -2.50 1.32 4.09
C ASP A 4 -3.18 0.07 4.67
N VAL A 5 -2.39 -0.92 5.07
CA VAL A 5 -2.92 -2.17 5.63
C VAL A 5 -3.75 -1.95 6.89
N ARG A 6 -3.46 -0.92 7.68
CA ARG A 6 -4.23 -0.57 8.88
C ARG A 6 -5.63 -0.08 8.53
N ASP A 7 -5.78 0.66 7.43
CA ASP A 7 -7.08 1.05 6.89
C ASP A 7 -7.84 -0.15 6.33
N ALA A 8 -7.15 -1.08 5.66
CA ALA A 8 -7.76 -2.32 5.18
C ALA A 8 -8.27 -3.20 6.33
N VAL A 9 -7.46 -3.38 7.38
CA VAL A 9 -7.88 -4.13 8.60
C VAL A 9 -9.08 -3.47 9.27
N ARG A 10 -9.10 -2.13 9.35
CA ARG A 10 -10.26 -1.39 9.87
C ARG A 10 -11.51 -1.61 9.01
N ALA A 11 -11.37 -1.69 7.68
CA ALA A 11 -12.48 -2.02 6.79
C ALA A 11 -13.03 -3.42 7.06
N TYR A 12 -12.18 -4.44 7.22
CA TYR A 12 -12.62 -5.79 7.58
C TYR A 12 -13.35 -5.83 8.93
N TYR A 13 -12.86 -5.09 9.93
CA TYR A 13 -13.54 -4.97 11.20
C TYR A 13 -14.93 -4.34 11.05
N MET A 14 -15.03 -3.23 10.30
CA MET A 14 -16.29 -2.54 10.07
C MET A 14 -17.27 -3.39 9.25
N LEU A 15 -16.79 -4.18 8.29
CA LEU A 15 -17.63 -5.09 7.50
C LEU A 15 -18.43 -6.07 8.37
N VAL A 16 -17.86 -6.53 9.48
CA VAL A 16 -18.51 -7.52 10.37
C VAL A 16 -19.20 -6.91 11.57
N THR A 17 -18.96 -5.62 11.86
CA THR A 17 -19.49 -4.95 13.06
C THR A 17 -20.50 -3.85 12.76
N VAL A 18 -20.44 -3.23 11.58
CA VAL A 18 -21.33 -2.14 11.20
C VAL A 18 -22.44 -2.68 10.29
N ASN A 19 -23.57 -3.06 10.91
CA ASN A 19 -24.78 -3.51 10.23
C ASN A 19 -24.51 -4.57 9.12
N PRO A 20 -23.91 -5.72 9.43
CA PRO A 20 -23.46 -6.68 8.43
C PRO A 20 -24.62 -7.25 7.63
N ILE A 21 -24.46 -7.35 6.31
CA ILE A 21 -25.44 -7.91 5.37
C ILE A 21 -24.87 -9.20 4.80
N ALA A 22 -25.51 -10.33 5.09
CA ALA A 22 -25.06 -11.62 4.61
C ALA A 22 -25.09 -11.72 3.06
N GLY A 23 -23.99 -12.19 2.48
CA GLY A 23 -23.85 -12.35 1.03
C GLY A 23 -23.45 -11.06 0.28
N GLU A 24 -23.33 -9.93 0.95
CA GLU A 24 -22.87 -8.68 0.34
C GLU A 24 -21.35 -8.67 0.15
N TYR A 25 -20.90 -7.98 -0.90
CA TYR A 25 -19.50 -7.77 -1.23
C TYR A 25 -19.22 -6.30 -1.50
N TYR A 26 -18.00 -5.88 -1.18
CA TYR A 26 -17.57 -4.49 -1.27
C TYR A 26 -16.13 -4.39 -1.76
N ASN A 27 -15.84 -3.31 -2.49
CA ASN A 27 -14.47 -2.94 -2.79
C ASN A 27 -13.97 -1.96 -1.73
N ILE A 28 -12.70 -2.12 -1.37
CA ILE A 28 -11.93 -1.17 -0.56
C ILE A 28 -10.64 -0.83 -1.28
N GLY A 29 -10.12 0.36 -1.09
CA GLY A 29 -8.87 0.81 -1.70
C GLY A 29 -8.37 2.10 -1.09
N GLY A 30 -7.16 2.49 -1.47
CA GLY A 30 -6.58 3.75 -1.05
C GLY A 30 -7.09 4.93 -1.86
N SER A 31 -6.86 6.11 -1.33
CA SER A 31 -7.18 7.39 -1.97
C SER A 31 -6.07 7.90 -2.90
N TYR A 32 -4.89 7.30 -2.85
CA TYR A 32 -3.73 7.76 -3.62
C TYR A 32 -3.43 6.84 -4.78
N THR A 33 -3.34 7.42 -5.97
CA THR A 33 -3.01 6.72 -7.22
C THR A 33 -1.71 7.27 -7.76
N CYS A 34 -0.73 6.41 -7.98
CA CYS A 34 0.54 6.75 -8.62
C CYS A 34 1.13 5.53 -9.32
N GLU A 35 2.13 5.74 -10.12
CA GLU A 35 2.92 4.67 -10.72
C GLU A 35 3.81 3.98 -9.67
N VAL A 36 4.18 2.73 -9.92
CA VAL A 36 5.10 1.99 -9.04
C VAL A 36 6.47 2.67 -8.99
N GLY A 37 6.90 3.25 -10.11
CA GLY A 37 8.13 4.05 -10.18
C GLY A 37 8.13 5.26 -9.25
N ASP A 38 7.00 5.97 -9.14
CA ASP A 38 6.85 7.11 -8.23
C ASP A 38 6.93 6.69 -6.77
N THR A 39 6.34 5.52 -6.44
CA THR A 39 6.45 4.94 -5.10
C THR A 39 7.90 4.65 -4.74
N LEU A 40 8.67 4.05 -5.67
CA LEU A 40 10.10 3.80 -5.48
C LEU A 40 10.87 5.11 -5.29
N ASN A 41 10.64 6.10 -6.15
CA ASN A 41 11.29 7.41 -6.06
C ASN A 41 10.97 8.12 -4.73
N THR A 42 9.74 8.00 -4.25
CA THR A 42 9.33 8.53 -2.93
C THR A 42 10.12 7.87 -1.81
N LEU A 43 10.21 6.55 -1.78
CA LEU A 43 10.99 5.81 -0.78
C LEU A 43 12.48 6.17 -0.83
N ILE A 44 13.06 6.29 -2.03
CA ILE A 44 14.45 6.72 -2.22
C ILE A 44 14.66 8.14 -1.67
N SER A 45 13.71 9.06 -1.92
CA SER A 45 13.81 10.45 -1.45
C SER A 45 13.86 10.55 0.08
N TYR A 46 13.22 9.63 0.80
CA TYR A 46 13.24 9.52 2.27
C TYR A 46 14.48 8.79 2.81
N SER A 47 15.30 8.22 1.93
CA SER A 47 16.51 7.53 2.33
C SER A 47 17.67 8.48 2.59
N THR A 48 18.43 8.23 3.66
CA THR A 48 19.72 8.90 3.91
C THR A 48 20.80 8.48 2.92
N MET A 49 20.55 7.43 2.13
CA MET A 49 21.47 6.86 1.14
C MET A 49 21.02 7.15 -0.30
N LYS A 50 20.08 8.08 -0.51
CA LYS A 50 19.46 8.37 -1.81
C LYS A 50 20.47 8.55 -2.95
N ASP A 51 21.60 9.23 -2.67
CA ASP A 51 22.63 9.51 -3.66
C ASP A 51 23.56 8.31 -3.97
N LYS A 52 23.36 7.17 -3.29
CA LYS A 52 24.12 5.93 -3.46
C LYS A 52 23.27 4.77 -3.96
N ILE A 53 21.98 4.99 -4.17
CA ILE A 53 21.04 3.98 -4.64
C ILE A 53 20.97 4.06 -6.16
N GLU A 54 21.37 2.99 -6.83
CA GLU A 54 21.18 2.81 -8.26
C GLU A 54 19.92 1.96 -8.50
N VAL A 55 19.05 2.44 -9.38
CA VAL A 55 17.84 1.73 -9.80
C VAL A 55 18.11 1.04 -11.11
N VAL A 56 18.07 -0.30 -11.11
CA VAL A 56 18.29 -1.13 -12.30
C VAL A 56 17.01 -1.89 -12.63
N THR A 57 16.58 -1.79 -13.88
CA THR A 57 15.45 -2.58 -14.39
C THR A 57 15.92 -4.00 -14.72
N ASP A 58 15.31 -5.00 -14.10
CA ASP A 58 15.55 -6.41 -14.41
C ASP A 58 14.56 -6.87 -15.49
N PRO A 59 15.01 -7.14 -16.74
CA PRO A 59 14.14 -7.54 -17.84
C PRO A 59 13.37 -8.85 -17.57
N GLU A 60 13.93 -9.76 -16.76
CA GLU A 60 13.30 -11.06 -16.45
C GLU A 60 12.08 -10.90 -15.52
N ARG A 61 11.97 -9.75 -14.84
CA ARG A 61 10.86 -9.43 -13.94
C ARG A 61 9.76 -8.59 -14.58
N LEU A 62 9.97 -8.14 -15.81
CA LEU A 62 8.95 -7.39 -16.52
C LEU A 62 7.78 -8.30 -16.90
N ARG A 63 6.58 -7.87 -16.59
CA ARG A 63 5.36 -8.58 -16.98
C ARG A 63 4.95 -8.15 -18.39
N PRO A 64 4.56 -9.09 -19.26
CA PRO A 64 4.15 -8.77 -20.63
C PRO A 64 2.83 -7.99 -20.69
N ILE A 65 1.99 -8.13 -19.65
CA ILE A 65 0.71 -7.42 -19.53
C ILE A 65 0.60 -6.94 -18.06
N ASP A 66 0.39 -5.66 -17.90
CA ASP A 66 0.06 -5.05 -16.60
C ASP A 66 -1.17 -4.13 -16.76
N ALA A 67 -1.85 -3.83 -15.68
CA ALA A 67 -3.00 -2.93 -15.71
C ALA A 67 -2.50 -1.48 -15.68
N ASP A 68 -2.89 -0.69 -16.68
CA ASP A 68 -2.51 0.72 -16.78
C ASP A 68 -3.05 1.55 -15.61
N LEU A 69 -4.25 1.21 -15.14
CA LEU A 69 -4.89 1.92 -14.03
C LEU A 69 -5.80 0.99 -13.23
N GLN A 70 -5.61 0.98 -11.91
CA GLN A 70 -6.46 0.23 -10.97
C GLN A 70 -6.97 1.17 -9.87
N VAL A 71 -8.21 1.63 -10.03
CA VAL A 71 -8.91 2.46 -9.04
C VAL A 71 -10.21 1.76 -8.63
N PRO A 72 -10.27 1.15 -7.44
CA PRO A 72 -11.49 0.50 -6.97
C PRO A 72 -12.56 1.52 -6.64
N ASP A 73 -13.81 1.21 -6.99
CA ASP A 73 -14.96 1.99 -6.55
C ASP A 73 -15.38 1.56 -5.14
N CYS A 74 -15.08 2.41 -4.16
CA CYS A 74 -15.33 2.16 -2.75
C CYS A 74 -16.64 2.80 -2.23
N ARG A 75 -17.43 3.46 -3.11
CA ARG A 75 -18.62 4.22 -2.71
C ARG A 75 -19.62 3.36 -1.94
N LYS A 76 -19.92 2.16 -2.41
CA LYS A 76 -20.87 1.24 -1.75
C LYS A 76 -20.47 0.94 -0.31
N PHE A 77 -19.19 0.73 -0.04
CA PHE A 77 -18.70 0.44 1.32
C PHE A 77 -18.73 1.68 2.21
N LYS A 78 -18.36 2.83 1.65
CA LYS A 78 -18.45 4.12 2.34
C LYS A 78 -19.90 4.47 2.72
N GLU A 79 -20.85 4.33 1.80
CA GLU A 79 -22.28 4.60 2.05
C GLU A 79 -22.85 3.67 3.12
N HIS A 80 -22.45 2.40 3.10
CA HIS A 80 -22.94 1.41 4.08
C HIS A 80 -22.36 1.60 5.48
N THR A 81 -21.03 1.84 5.57
CA THR A 81 -20.32 1.75 6.85
C THR A 81 -19.74 3.09 7.32
N GLY A 82 -19.68 4.09 6.46
CA GLY A 82 -18.94 5.33 6.71
C GLY A 82 -17.42 5.18 6.62
N TRP A 83 -16.91 4.02 6.14
CA TRP A 83 -15.48 3.80 6.05
C TRP A 83 -14.83 4.66 4.95
N GLU A 84 -13.68 5.23 5.30
CA GLU A 84 -12.77 5.91 4.37
C GLU A 84 -11.33 5.60 4.76
N PRO A 85 -10.36 5.59 3.81
CA PRO A 85 -8.96 5.55 4.15
C PRO A 85 -8.58 6.82 4.93
N GLN A 86 -7.85 6.66 6.01
CA GLN A 86 -7.46 7.75 6.93
C GLN A 86 -5.96 8.01 6.95
N ILE A 87 -5.16 7.02 6.53
CA ILE A 87 -3.72 7.11 6.58
C ILE A 87 -3.19 7.62 5.23
N PRO A 88 -2.54 8.80 5.19
CA PRO A 88 -1.98 9.34 3.96
C PRO A 88 -0.88 8.45 3.39
N PHE A 89 -0.71 8.49 2.08
CA PHE A 89 0.32 7.71 1.37
C PHE A 89 1.73 8.00 1.91
N GLU A 90 2.06 9.25 2.15
CA GLU A 90 3.35 9.68 2.69
C GLU A 90 3.63 9.06 4.06
N GLN A 91 2.62 9.00 4.93
CA GLN A 91 2.73 8.37 6.24
C GLN A 91 3.00 6.86 6.09
N THR A 92 2.28 6.20 5.18
CA THR A 92 2.50 4.79 4.86
C THR A 92 3.93 4.52 4.37
N MET A 93 4.47 5.39 3.50
CA MET A 93 5.83 5.24 2.98
C MET A 93 6.89 5.46 4.07
N HIS A 94 6.71 6.45 4.92
CA HIS A 94 7.60 6.67 6.08
C HIS A 94 7.57 5.49 7.05
N ASP A 95 6.39 4.99 7.40
CA ASP A 95 6.22 3.87 8.32
C ASP A 95 6.82 2.59 7.74
N LEU A 96 6.63 2.33 6.44
CA LEU A 96 7.21 1.19 5.73
C LEU A 96 8.74 1.23 5.77
N LEU A 97 9.35 2.38 5.46
CA LEU A 97 10.80 2.54 5.50
C LEU A 97 11.36 2.35 6.92
N ASN A 98 10.69 2.92 7.92
CA ASN A 98 11.10 2.78 9.32
C ASN A 98 10.91 1.36 9.85
N TYR A 99 9.87 0.66 9.43
CA TYR A 99 9.68 -0.76 9.73
C TYR A 99 10.87 -1.60 9.26
N TRP A 100 11.30 -1.44 8.01
CA TRP A 100 12.42 -2.19 7.46
C TRP A 100 13.75 -1.79 8.11
N ARG A 101 13.97 -0.50 8.38
CA ARG A 101 15.16 -0.03 9.12
C ARG A 101 15.28 -0.72 10.49
N LYS A 102 14.19 -0.79 11.23
CA LYS A 102 14.14 -1.44 12.53
C LYS A 102 14.42 -2.94 12.43
N ARG A 103 13.84 -3.62 11.47
CA ARG A 103 14.06 -5.06 11.27
C ARG A 103 15.51 -5.37 10.90
N ILE A 104 16.10 -4.61 10.00
CA ILE A 104 17.51 -4.78 9.61
C ILE A 104 18.43 -4.50 10.80
N SER A 105 18.19 -3.45 11.58
CA SER A 105 18.99 -3.13 12.77
C SER A 105 18.91 -4.21 13.85
N ASN A 106 17.82 -4.98 13.90
CA ASN A 106 17.65 -6.12 14.79
C ASN A 106 18.32 -7.42 14.26
N GLY A 107 19.06 -7.36 13.16
CA GLY A 107 19.76 -8.50 12.58
C GLY A 107 18.88 -9.49 11.80
N GLU A 108 17.64 -9.11 11.47
CA GLU A 108 16.76 -9.93 10.63
C GLU A 108 17.26 -9.90 9.18
N ASN A 109 17.68 -11.07 8.67
CA ASN A 109 18.17 -11.20 7.29
C ASN A 109 17.04 -11.66 6.36
N PHE A 110 16.59 -10.79 5.43
CA PHE A 110 15.47 -11.05 4.51
C PHE A 110 15.91 -11.31 3.07
N LEU A 111 17.21 -11.28 2.80
CA LEU A 111 17.76 -11.40 1.45
C LEU A 111 18.00 -12.85 0.99
N THR A 112 17.58 -13.83 1.79
CA THR A 112 17.60 -15.25 1.40
C THR A 112 16.28 -15.62 0.74
N ARG A 113 16.18 -15.40 -0.56
CA ARG A 113 15.29 -16.11 -1.48
C ARG A 113 16.10 -16.72 -2.58
#